data_027d8cfe2359a63eb6a88e724318f9f5
#
_entry.id   027d8cfe2359a63eb6a88e724318f9f5
#
_cell.length_a   1.000
_cell.length_b   1.000
_cell.length_c   1.000
_cell.angle_alpha   90.00
_cell.angle_beta   90.00
_cell.angle_gamma   90.00
#
_symmetry.space_group_name_H-M   'P 1'
#
loop_
_entity.id
_entity.type
_entity.pdbx_description
1 polymer ?
#
loop_
_entity_poly.entity_id
_entity_poly.type
_entity_poly.pdbx_seq_one_letter_code
_entity_poly.pdbx_strand_id
1 'polypeptide(L)'
;MKKIDIIGENYFGKWDRTRTSCRGIIINDNNILLSYETLTDTWMIPGGGLEENETEKDCCIREISEETGIIVETSDCLLEIDEYYENYKFINKYFFCKPIEKTEIKLTENERRVGMTSRWLSVTKAIDIFSKYDFYKNNDEEKRGMYLRELTSLAELL
;
A
#
# COMPACT_ATOMS: atom_id res chain seq x y z
N MET A 1 10.02 -15.76 0.94
CA MET A 1 9.12 -14.61 1.22
C MET A 1 8.81 -14.55 2.70
N LYS A 2 8.97 -13.39 3.29
CA LYS A 2 8.63 -13.18 4.71
C LYS A 2 7.16 -12.86 4.86
N LYS A 3 6.56 -13.32 5.96
CA LYS A 3 5.17 -13.06 6.28
C LYS A 3 5.07 -12.48 7.69
N ILE A 4 4.31 -11.39 7.86
CA ILE A 4 4.16 -10.66 9.10
C ILE A 4 2.67 -10.41 9.35
N ASP A 5 2.22 -10.55 10.60
CA ASP A 5 0.86 -10.23 11.00
C ASP A 5 0.83 -8.92 11.79
N ILE A 6 -0.17 -8.09 11.50
CA ILE A 6 -0.52 -6.90 12.28
C ILE A 6 -1.94 -7.10 12.79
N ILE A 7 -2.08 -7.24 14.10
CA ILE A 7 -3.37 -7.43 14.74
C ILE A 7 -3.90 -6.08 15.22
N GLY A 8 -4.99 -5.63 14.63
CA GLY A 8 -5.66 -4.41 15.04
C GLY A 8 -6.26 -4.53 16.45
N GLU A 9 -6.29 -3.43 17.19
CA GLU A 9 -6.85 -3.41 18.55
C GLU A 9 -8.35 -3.69 18.55
N ASN A 10 -9.04 -3.46 17.43
CA ASN A 10 -10.47 -3.73 17.26
C ASN A 10 -10.78 -5.11 16.64
N TYR A 11 -9.77 -5.96 16.48
CA TYR A 11 -9.98 -7.29 15.89
C TYR A 11 -10.86 -8.16 16.78
N PHE A 12 -11.85 -8.86 16.17
CA PHE A 12 -12.80 -9.71 16.89
C PHE A 12 -12.26 -11.10 17.26
N GLY A 13 -11.00 -11.39 16.89
CA GLY A 13 -10.39 -12.70 17.14
C GLY A 13 -10.71 -13.75 16.07
N LYS A 14 -11.52 -13.39 15.08
CA LYS A 14 -11.87 -14.23 13.92
C LYS A 14 -12.26 -13.33 12.76
N TRP A 15 -12.12 -13.84 11.53
CA TRP A 15 -12.51 -13.11 10.32
C TRP A 15 -13.40 -13.99 9.45
N ASP A 16 -14.29 -13.36 8.69
CA ASP A 16 -15.10 -13.99 7.66
C ASP A 16 -14.99 -13.28 6.31
N ARG A 17 -14.24 -12.18 6.25
CA ARG A 17 -13.95 -11.43 5.02
C ARG A 17 -12.46 -11.31 4.80
N THR A 18 -12.03 -11.53 3.55
CA THR A 18 -10.62 -11.44 3.16
C THR A 18 -10.49 -10.61 1.89
N ARG A 19 -9.53 -9.70 1.88
CA ARG A 19 -9.16 -8.96 0.68
C ARG A 19 -7.66 -9.02 0.48
N THR A 20 -7.23 -9.30 -0.75
CA THR A 20 -5.82 -9.28 -1.13
C THR A 20 -5.54 -8.02 -1.94
N SER A 21 -4.48 -7.31 -1.60
CA SER A 21 -3.96 -6.15 -2.33
C SER A 21 -2.51 -6.36 -2.69
N CYS A 22 -2.13 -5.89 -3.87
CA CYS A 22 -0.76 -5.95 -4.37
C CYS A 22 -0.20 -4.53 -4.45
N ARG A 23 0.98 -4.31 -3.87
CA ARG A 23 1.60 -3.00 -3.71
C ARG A 23 3.00 -2.97 -4.27
N GLY A 24 3.36 -1.86 -4.91
CA GLY A 24 4.65 -1.72 -5.56
C GLY A 24 5.53 -0.65 -4.94
N ILE A 25 6.75 -1.04 -4.59
CA ILE A 25 7.77 -0.11 -4.13
C ILE A 25 8.59 0.35 -5.34
N ILE A 26 8.50 1.64 -5.63
CA ILE A 26 9.21 2.29 -6.75
C ILE A 26 10.19 3.28 -6.13
N ILE A 27 11.49 3.02 -6.30
CA ILE A 27 12.58 3.85 -5.75
C ILE A 27 13.40 4.43 -6.88
N ASN A 28 13.70 5.72 -6.79
CA ASN A 28 14.59 6.42 -7.69
C ASN A 28 15.43 7.43 -6.89
N ASP A 29 16.75 7.25 -6.86
CA ASP A 29 17.69 8.15 -6.17
C ASP A 29 17.29 8.49 -4.72
N ASN A 30 17.05 7.48 -3.89
CA ASN A 30 16.61 7.61 -2.50
C ASN A 30 15.23 8.25 -2.31
N ASN A 31 14.46 8.41 -3.39
CA ASN A 31 13.06 8.83 -3.33
C ASN A 31 12.15 7.63 -3.60
N ILE A 32 11.00 7.63 -2.94
CA ILE A 32 9.97 6.63 -3.11
C ILE A 32 8.69 7.28 -3.65
N LEU A 33 8.01 6.59 -4.56
CA LEU A 33 6.71 7.04 -5.06
C LEU A 33 5.61 6.57 -4.11
N LEU A 34 4.82 7.50 -3.60
CA LEU A 34 3.68 7.21 -2.73
C LEU A 34 2.39 7.75 -3.32
N SER A 35 1.27 7.10 -3.02
CA SER A 35 -0.06 7.64 -3.23
C SER A 35 -0.44 8.49 -2.02
N TYR A 36 -1.09 9.63 -2.29
CA TYR A 36 -1.54 10.55 -1.27
C TYR A 36 -2.99 10.94 -1.49
N GLU A 37 -3.82 10.69 -0.49
CA GLU A 37 -5.22 11.12 -0.45
C GLU A 37 -5.30 12.49 0.21
N THR A 38 -5.57 13.52 -0.57
CA THR A 38 -5.55 14.90 -0.08
C THR A 38 -6.67 15.18 0.92
N LEU A 39 -7.85 14.59 0.73
CA LEU A 39 -9.01 14.80 1.61
C LEU A 39 -8.77 14.25 3.03
N THR A 40 -8.08 13.14 3.16
CA THR A 40 -7.87 12.44 4.43
C THR A 40 -6.45 12.62 4.98
N ASP A 41 -5.58 13.31 4.25
CA ASP A 41 -4.16 13.45 4.57
C ASP A 41 -3.51 12.08 4.85
N THR A 42 -3.68 11.15 3.91
CA THR A 42 -3.24 9.77 4.07
C THR A 42 -2.26 9.38 2.97
N TRP A 43 -1.10 8.88 3.38
CA TRP A 43 -0.05 8.38 2.51
C TRP A 43 -0.04 6.86 2.51
N MET A 44 0.30 6.26 1.36
CA MET A 44 0.45 4.81 1.26
C MET A 44 1.32 4.42 0.07
N ILE A 45 1.89 3.23 0.12
CA ILE A 45 2.56 2.61 -1.02
C ILE A 45 1.49 2.28 -2.07
N PRO A 46 1.66 2.68 -3.33
CA PRO A 46 0.63 2.48 -4.36
C PRO A 46 0.32 1.01 -4.58
N GLY A 47 -0.92 0.72 -4.85
CA GLY A 47 -1.43 -0.62 -5.10
C GLY A 47 -2.92 -0.71 -4.84
N GLY A 48 -3.47 -1.89 -4.99
CA GLY A 48 -4.90 -2.11 -4.79
C GLY A 48 -5.31 -3.57 -4.90
N GLY A 49 -6.61 -3.78 -4.97
CA GLY A 49 -7.22 -5.10 -4.84
C GLY A 49 -7.00 -6.03 -6.01
N LEU A 50 -6.69 -7.27 -5.68
CA LEU A 50 -6.60 -8.37 -6.65
C LEU A 50 -7.98 -8.68 -7.22
N GLU A 51 -8.09 -8.72 -8.54
CA GLU A 51 -9.30 -9.10 -9.26
C GLU A 51 -9.31 -10.59 -9.59
N GLU A 52 -10.51 -11.11 -9.89
CA GLU A 52 -10.68 -12.50 -10.34
C GLU A 52 -9.88 -12.76 -11.62
N ASN A 53 -9.27 -13.95 -11.68
CA ASN A 53 -8.46 -14.40 -12.83
C ASN A 53 -7.22 -13.55 -13.15
N GLU A 54 -6.78 -12.73 -12.20
CA GLU A 54 -5.59 -11.90 -12.30
C GLU A 54 -4.47 -12.49 -11.44
N THR A 55 -3.23 -12.49 -11.97
CA THR A 55 -2.08 -12.85 -11.14
C THR A 55 -1.72 -11.69 -10.21
N GLU A 56 -1.03 -11.97 -9.12
CA GLU A 56 -0.59 -10.93 -8.19
C GLU A 56 0.34 -9.90 -8.85
N LYS A 57 1.23 -10.35 -9.73
CA LYS A 57 2.09 -9.45 -10.52
C LYS A 57 1.27 -8.55 -11.44
N ASP A 58 0.30 -9.11 -12.14
CA ASP A 58 -0.56 -8.34 -13.05
C ASP A 58 -1.41 -7.33 -12.26
N CYS A 59 -1.89 -7.71 -11.08
CA CYS A 59 -2.59 -6.79 -10.19
C CYS A 59 -1.70 -5.60 -9.81
N CYS A 60 -0.48 -5.87 -9.40
CA CYS A 60 0.48 -4.81 -9.04
C CYS A 60 0.74 -3.87 -10.22
N ILE A 61 0.99 -4.43 -11.42
CA ILE A 61 1.24 -3.65 -12.63
C ILE A 61 0.01 -2.79 -12.98
N ARG A 62 -1.19 -3.37 -12.96
CA ARG A 62 -2.44 -2.68 -13.28
C ARG A 62 -2.71 -1.55 -12.29
N GLU A 63 -2.66 -1.82 -11.00
CA GLU A 63 -2.96 -0.82 -9.98
C GLU A 63 -1.98 0.36 -10.01
N ILE A 64 -0.69 0.09 -10.16
CA ILE A 64 0.31 1.15 -10.27
C ILE A 64 0.06 1.99 -11.52
N SER A 65 -0.22 1.35 -12.65
CA SER A 65 -0.55 2.04 -13.91
C SER A 65 -1.76 2.95 -13.73
N GLU A 66 -2.84 2.45 -13.14
CA GLU A 66 -4.07 3.21 -12.96
C GLU A 66 -3.91 4.38 -11.98
N GLU A 67 -3.21 4.18 -10.87
CA GLU A 67 -3.04 5.20 -9.83
C GLU A 67 -1.96 6.23 -10.18
N THR A 68 -0.86 5.80 -10.76
CA THR A 68 0.33 6.66 -10.90
C THR A 68 0.64 7.06 -12.35
N GLY A 69 0.04 6.38 -13.33
CA GLY A 69 0.36 6.59 -14.74
C GLY A 69 1.73 6.04 -15.15
N ILE A 70 2.24 5.06 -14.41
CA ILE A 70 3.53 4.42 -14.68
C ILE A 70 3.33 2.94 -14.94
N ILE A 71 3.81 2.46 -16.10
CA ILE A 71 3.90 1.03 -16.39
C ILE A 71 5.22 0.52 -15.81
N VAL A 72 5.15 -0.54 -15.02
CA VAL A 72 6.30 -1.08 -14.31
C VAL A 72 6.55 -2.54 -14.65
N GLU A 73 7.77 -2.98 -14.42
CA GLU A 73 8.22 -4.34 -14.34
C GLU A 73 8.32 -4.72 -12.87
N THR A 74 7.80 -5.88 -12.46
CA THR A 74 7.78 -6.28 -11.05
C THR A 74 8.73 -7.43 -10.75
N SER A 75 9.31 -7.42 -9.55
CA SER A 75 9.98 -8.58 -8.95
C SER A 75 8.96 -9.68 -8.62
N ASP A 76 9.43 -10.80 -8.08
CA ASP A 76 8.56 -11.71 -7.33
C ASP A 76 8.09 -11.04 -6.04
N CYS A 77 7.04 -11.59 -5.41
CA CYS A 77 6.56 -11.10 -4.13
C CYS A 77 7.64 -11.31 -3.06
N LEU A 78 8.00 -10.22 -2.37
CA LEU A 78 9.10 -10.24 -1.41
C LEU A 78 8.63 -10.29 0.03
N LEU A 79 7.43 -9.76 0.30
CA LEU A 79 6.88 -9.61 1.63
C LEU A 79 5.37 -9.71 1.58
N GLU A 80 4.78 -10.40 2.56
CA GLU A 80 3.34 -10.40 2.80
C GLU A 80 3.09 -9.86 4.20
N ILE A 81 2.22 -8.85 4.31
CA ILE A 81 1.76 -8.33 5.60
C ILE A 81 0.26 -8.51 5.68
N ASP A 82 -0.19 -9.31 6.63
CA ASP A 82 -1.61 -9.54 6.88
C ASP A 82 -2.07 -8.66 8.03
N GLU A 83 -3.14 -7.91 7.81
CA GLU A 83 -3.76 -7.04 8.81
C GLU A 83 -5.13 -7.59 9.20
N TYR A 84 -5.47 -7.43 10.48
CA TYR A 84 -6.73 -7.95 11.03
C TYR A 84 -7.45 -6.85 11.79
N TYR A 85 -8.65 -6.48 11.32
CA TYR A 85 -9.51 -5.48 11.94
C TYR A 85 -10.95 -5.99 11.97
N GLU A 86 -11.62 -5.89 13.09
CA GLU A 86 -13.00 -6.36 13.25
C GLU A 86 -13.14 -7.81 12.75
N ASN A 87 -13.91 -8.07 11.68
CA ASN A 87 -14.08 -9.38 11.05
C ASN A 87 -13.32 -9.52 9.72
N TYR A 88 -12.38 -8.61 9.44
CA TYR A 88 -11.61 -8.58 8.19
C TYR A 88 -10.19 -9.07 8.36
N LYS A 89 -9.72 -9.75 7.31
CA LYS A 89 -8.31 -10.00 7.07
C LYS A 89 -7.91 -9.33 5.75
N PHE A 90 -6.91 -8.46 5.79
CA PHE A 90 -6.34 -7.82 4.62
C PHE A 90 -4.95 -8.40 4.36
N ILE A 91 -4.77 -9.04 3.21
CA ILE A 91 -3.49 -9.59 2.78
C ILE A 91 -2.83 -8.57 1.86
N ASN A 92 -1.66 -8.07 2.24
CA ASN A 92 -0.91 -7.10 1.43
C ASN A 92 0.39 -7.73 0.95
N LYS A 93 0.57 -7.77 -0.37
CA LYS A 93 1.75 -8.35 -1.00
C LYS A 93 2.59 -7.26 -1.66
N TYR A 94 3.87 -7.26 -1.36
CA TYR A 94 4.80 -6.20 -1.76
C TYR A 94 5.79 -6.68 -2.80
N PHE A 95 5.98 -5.86 -3.83
CA PHE A 95 6.85 -6.10 -4.97
C PHE A 95 7.78 -4.89 -5.16
N PHE A 96 9.02 -5.12 -5.55
CA PHE A 96 9.82 -4.04 -6.13
C PHE A 96 9.40 -3.83 -7.58
N CYS A 97 9.27 -2.57 -7.97
CA CYS A 97 8.79 -2.18 -9.28
C CYS A 97 9.76 -1.21 -9.94
N LYS A 98 10.10 -1.50 -11.20
CA LYS A 98 10.95 -0.66 -12.02
C LYS A 98 10.12 0.02 -13.10
N PRO A 99 10.14 1.36 -13.21
CA PRO A 99 9.43 2.06 -14.28
C PRO A 99 9.94 1.69 -15.67
N ILE A 100 9.02 1.45 -16.61
CA ILE A 100 9.32 1.17 -18.01
C ILE A 100 8.90 2.34 -18.88
N GLU A 101 7.64 2.80 -18.76
CA GLU A 101 7.06 3.87 -19.56
C GLU A 101 5.92 4.56 -18.82
N LYS A 102 5.43 5.68 -19.38
CA LYS A 102 4.28 6.42 -18.84
C LYS A 102 3.01 6.05 -19.57
N THR A 103 1.88 6.16 -18.88
CA THR A 103 0.54 5.97 -19.44
C THR A 103 -0.43 6.91 -18.75
N GLU A 104 -1.72 6.83 -19.11
CA GLU A 104 -2.77 7.63 -18.48
C GLU A 104 -3.11 7.12 -17.09
N ILE A 105 -3.36 8.06 -16.17
CA ILE A 105 -3.92 7.77 -14.85
C ILE A 105 -5.42 7.46 -15.01
N LYS A 106 -5.89 6.38 -14.36
CA LYS A 106 -7.28 5.94 -14.39
C LYS A 106 -7.79 5.70 -12.97
N LEU A 107 -8.04 6.77 -12.24
CA LEU A 107 -8.55 6.69 -10.88
C LEU A 107 -10.00 6.20 -10.87
N THR A 108 -10.35 5.42 -9.85
CA THR A 108 -11.74 5.10 -9.53
C THR A 108 -12.48 6.37 -9.10
N GLU A 109 -13.82 6.33 -9.08
CA GLU A 109 -14.62 7.45 -8.60
C GLU A 109 -14.27 7.81 -7.14
N ASN A 110 -14.11 6.81 -6.29
CA ASN A 110 -13.74 7.02 -4.89
C ASN A 110 -12.34 7.63 -4.74
N GLU A 111 -11.37 7.18 -5.52
CA GLU A 111 -10.01 7.73 -5.51
C GLU A 111 -9.99 9.19 -5.95
N ARG A 112 -10.77 9.55 -6.97
CA ARG A 112 -10.96 10.95 -7.38
C ARG A 112 -11.60 11.77 -6.26
N ARG A 113 -12.62 11.21 -5.61
CA ARG A 113 -13.34 11.89 -4.52
C ARG A 113 -12.43 12.24 -3.35
N VAL A 114 -11.54 11.35 -2.96
CA VAL A 114 -10.58 11.59 -1.85
C VAL A 114 -9.34 12.38 -2.30
N GLY A 115 -9.28 12.77 -3.57
CA GLY A 115 -8.19 13.58 -4.12
C GLY A 115 -6.86 12.82 -4.18
N MET A 116 -6.87 11.58 -4.65
CA MET A 116 -5.66 10.77 -4.75
C MET A 116 -4.70 11.37 -5.77
N THR A 117 -3.44 11.54 -5.36
CA THR A 117 -2.32 11.98 -6.19
C THR A 117 -1.12 11.08 -5.94
N SER A 118 -0.17 11.10 -6.87
CA SER A 118 1.10 10.39 -6.71
C SER A 118 2.20 11.40 -6.44
N ARG A 119 3.02 11.17 -5.43
CA ARG A 119 4.07 12.09 -5.02
C ARG A 119 5.37 11.35 -4.70
N TRP A 120 6.48 11.92 -5.16
CA TRP A 120 7.81 11.46 -4.79
C TRP A 120 8.23 12.11 -3.48
N LEU A 121 8.63 11.30 -2.51
CA LEU A 121 9.23 11.76 -1.26
C LEU A 121 10.56 11.06 -1.06
N SER A 122 11.48 11.69 -0.29
CA SER A 122 12.65 10.94 0.16
C SER A 122 12.21 9.75 1.01
N VAL A 123 12.96 8.66 0.94
CA VAL A 123 12.69 7.47 1.79
C VAL A 123 12.69 7.87 3.27
N THR A 124 13.60 8.75 3.68
CA THR A 124 13.67 9.27 5.06
C THR A 124 12.37 9.97 5.45
N LYS A 125 11.81 10.81 4.56
CA LYS A 125 10.54 11.50 4.82
C LYS A 125 9.37 10.52 4.89
N ALA A 126 9.33 9.52 4.02
CA ALA A 126 8.31 8.48 4.06
C ALA A 126 8.34 7.71 5.39
N ILE A 127 9.52 7.31 5.84
CA ILE A 127 9.71 6.64 7.13
C ILE A 127 9.23 7.54 8.27
N ASP A 128 9.57 8.83 8.25
CA ASP A 128 9.11 9.79 9.26
C ASP A 128 7.58 9.85 9.32
N ILE A 129 6.91 9.94 8.17
CA ILE A 129 5.45 9.96 8.10
C ILE A 129 4.84 8.69 8.70
N PHE A 130 5.29 7.53 8.27
CA PHE A 130 4.72 6.26 8.72
C PHE A 130 5.10 5.93 10.18
N SER A 131 6.21 6.44 10.68
CA SER A 131 6.61 6.26 12.09
C SER A 131 5.64 6.92 13.07
N LYS A 132 4.78 7.82 12.60
CA LYS A 132 3.76 8.49 13.40
C LYS A 132 2.46 7.72 13.52
N TYR A 133 2.45 6.43 13.20
CA TYR A 133 1.26 5.59 13.24
C TYR A 133 0.53 5.64 14.60
N ASP A 134 1.26 5.76 15.71
CA ASP A 134 0.68 5.78 17.05
C ASP A 134 -0.16 7.03 17.36
N PHE A 135 -0.01 8.11 16.60
CA PHE A 135 -0.88 9.28 16.74
C PHE A 135 -2.35 8.97 16.48
N TYR A 136 -2.63 7.91 15.72
CA TYR A 136 -3.99 7.52 15.35
C TYR A 136 -4.61 6.50 16.29
N LYS A 137 -3.87 6.10 17.34
CA LYS A 137 -4.35 5.18 18.37
C LYS A 137 -5.61 5.74 19.04
N ASN A 138 -6.64 4.89 19.16
CA ASN A 138 -7.95 5.23 19.72
C ASN A 138 -8.73 6.30 18.92
N ASN A 139 -8.27 6.64 17.73
CA ASN A 139 -8.87 7.67 16.87
C ASN A 139 -9.22 7.10 15.49
N ASP A 140 -8.24 6.51 14.82
CA ASP A 140 -8.41 5.88 13.50
C ASP A 140 -7.55 4.62 13.44
N GLU A 141 -8.13 3.49 13.82
CA GLU A 141 -7.40 2.22 13.92
C GLU A 141 -6.92 1.70 12.56
N GLU A 142 -7.70 1.92 11.51
CA GLU A 142 -7.30 1.51 10.16
C GLU A 142 -6.08 2.31 9.68
N LYS A 143 -6.07 3.62 9.91
CA LYS A 143 -4.93 4.47 9.54
C LYS A 143 -3.70 4.14 10.38
N ARG A 144 -3.88 3.88 11.67
CA ARG A 144 -2.79 3.44 12.55
C ARG A 144 -2.15 2.15 12.01
N GLY A 145 -2.97 1.15 11.74
CA GLY A 145 -2.50 -0.13 11.21
C GLY A 145 -1.86 0.01 9.84
N MET A 146 -2.46 0.80 8.95
CA MET A 146 -1.92 1.03 7.61
C MET A 146 -0.54 1.70 7.66
N TYR A 147 -0.36 2.73 8.49
CA TYR A 147 0.94 3.39 8.64
C TYR A 147 1.98 2.45 9.28
N LEU A 148 1.59 1.65 10.26
CA LEU A 148 2.47 0.61 10.82
C LEU A 148 2.86 -0.42 9.75
N ARG A 149 1.91 -0.82 8.90
CA ARG A 149 2.17 -1.73 7.78
C ARG A 149 3.20 -1.15 6.81
N GLU A 150 3.03 0.11 6.40
CA GLU A 150 3.96 0.75 5.47
C GLU A 150 5.34 0.94 6.10
N LEU A 151 5.39 1.34 7.37
CA LEU A 151 6.66 1.42 8.09
C LEU A 151 7.37 0.06 8.13
N THR A 152 6.62 -0.99 8.45
CA THR A 152 7.14 -2.36 8.51
C THR A 152 7.67 -2.80 7.14
N SER A 153 6.92 -2.52 6.06
CA SER A 153 7.35 -2.89 4.71
C SER A 153 8.66 -2.21 4.32
N LEU A 154 8.81 -0.92 4.62
CA LEU A 154 10.05 -0.19 4.34
C LEU A 154 11.21 -0.70 5.18
N ALA A 155 10.98 -1.00 6.46
CA ALA A 155 12.01 -1.54 7.35
C ALA A 155 12.50 -2.93 6.90
N GLU A 156 11.60 -3.75 6.35
CA GLU A 156 11.94 -5.10 5.91
C GLU A 156 12.61 -5.13 4.52
N LEU A 157 12.27 -4.19 3.64
CA LEU A 157 12.67 -4.26 2.24
C LEU A 157 13.77 -3.26 1.85
N LEU A 158 14.02 -2.24 2.65
CA LEU A 158 15.07 -1.26 2.43
C LEU A 158 16.12 -1.30 3.54
#